data_34ca0dd481578159a0d31d63a953ead1
#
_entry.id   34ca0dd481578159a0d31d63a953ead1
#
_cell.length_a   1.000
_cell.length_b   1.000
_cell.length_c   1.000
_cell.angle_alpha   90.00
_cell.angle_beta   90.00
_cell.angle_gamma   90.00
#
_symmetry.space_group_name_H-M   'P 1'
#
loop_
_entity.id
_entity.type
_entity.pdbx_description
1 polymer ?
#
loop_
_entity_poly.entity_id
_entity_poly.type
_entity_poly.pdbx_seq_one_letter_code
_entity_poly.pdbx_strand_id
1 'polypeptide(L)'
;AKPGKTQTINFYNINEEMYLVDLPGYGYAKVSEQEKAQWGKLIERYLHGSKQLRAVFLLIDIRHDPSANDKMMYDWIVDQGFNPIIIATKLDKLKRSQVQKQVKAIKTGLKLLPGTVVIPFSAETKQGRDEIWNLVDTEFLGKGTEE
;
A
#
# COMPACT_ATOMS: atom_id res chain seq x y z
N ALA A 1 -13.12 -5.53 -17.01
CA ALA A 1 -11.88 -6.25 -16.78
C ALA A 1 -12.19 -7.60 -16.16
N LYS A 2 -11.67 -8.62 -16.71
CA LYS A 2 -11.91 -9.99 -16.20
C LYS A 2 -11.08 -10.20 -14.93
N PRO A 3 -11.69 -10.62 -13.83
CA PRO A 3 -10.95 -11.02 -12.64
C PRO A 3 -9.98 -12.16 -13.02
N GLY A 4 -8.81 -12.17 -12.45
CA GLY A 4 -7.82 -13.20 -12.72
C GLY A 4 -6.93 -12.94 -13.90
N LYS A 5 -7.03 -11.78 -14.53
CA LYS A 5 -6.06 -11.39 -15.54
C LYS A 5 -4.71 -11.15 -14.88
N THR A 6 -3.76 -11.90 -15.35
CA THR A 6 -2.33 -11.66 -15.25
C THR A 6 -1.85 -11.32 -13.85
N GLN A 7 -1.47 -12.34 -13.15
CA GLN A 7 -0.78 -12.18 -11.88
C GLN A 7 0.71 -12.01 -12.16
N THR A 8 1.06 -10.87 -12.75
CA THR A 8 2.45 -10.51 -13.04
C THR A 8 2.90 -9.40 -12.11
N ILE A 9 4.17 -9.43 -11.77
CA ILE A 9 4.83 -8.36 -11.03
C ILE A 9 5.40 -7.38 -12.06
N ASN A 10 5.04 -6.11 -11.95
CA ASN A 10 5.51 -5.07 -12.87
C ASN A 10 6.49 -4.15 -12.15
N PHE A 11 7.57 -3.81 -12.84
CA PHE A 11 8.63 -2.94 -12.32
C PHE A 11 8.66 -1.63 -13.11
N TYR A 12 8.67 -0.52 -12.38
CA TYR A 12 8.78 0.81 -12.97
C TYR A 12 10.03 1.49 -12.45
N ASN A 13 10.95 1.82 -13.36
CA ASN A 13 12.15 2.58 -13.01
C ASN A 13 11.80 4.05 -12.83
N ILE A 14 12.09 4.58 -11.64
CA ILE A 14 11.83 5.98 -11.31
C ILE A 14 13.16 6.72 -11.22
N ASN A 15 13.42 7.58 -12.21
CA ASN A 15 14.60 8.46 -12.28
C ASN A 15 15.94 7.73 -12.11
N GLU A 16 16.00 6.45 -12.44
CA GLU A 16 17.19 5.61 -12.23
C GLU A 16 17.66 5.53 -10.77
N GLU A 17 16.80 5.91 -9.83
CA GLU A 17 17.11 5.89 -8.40
C GLU A 17 16.42 4.75 -7.66
N MET A 18 15.26 4.32 -8.13
CA MET A 18 14.47 3.28 -7.47
C MET A 18 13.56 2.56 -8.45
N TYR A 19 13.08 1.41 -8.03
CA TYR A 19 11.99 0.70 -8.71
C TYR A 19 10.73 0.76 -7.87
N LEU A 20 9.64 1.17 -8.50
CA LEU A 20 8.30 1.00 -7.97
C LEU A 20 7.79 -0.35 -8.48
N VAL A 21 7.40 -1.22 -7.57
CA VAL A 21 6.97 -2.57 -7.91
C VAL A 21 5.48 -2.70 -7.68
N ASP A 22 4.77 -2.99 -8.78
CA ASP A 22 3.32 -3.19 -8.74
C ASP A 22 3.04 -4.68 -8.59
N LEU A 23 2.45 -5.05 -7.47
CA LEU A 23 2.10 -6.43 -7.17
C LEU A 23 0.64 -6.69 -7.54
N PRO A 24 0.29 -7.95 -7.87
CA PRO A 24 -1.10 -8.29 -8.16
C PRO A 24 -2.04 -7.94 -7.01
N GLY A 25 -3.21 -7.39 -7.33
CA GLY A 25 -4.21 -7.01 -6.34
C GLY A 25 -4.81 -8.21 -5.60
N TYR A 26 -5.16 -7.99 -4.35
CA TYR A 26 -5.74 -9.01 -3.47
C TYR A 26 -7.24 -8.82 -3.22
N GLY A 27 -7.80 -7.68 -3.62
CA GLY A 27 -9.12 -7.21 -3.20
C GLY A 27 -10.31 -7.71 -4.01
N TYR A 28 -10.12 -8.64 -4.94
CA TYR A 28 -11.21 -9.11 -5.78
C TYR A 28 -12.00 -10.21 -5.07
N ALA A 29 -13.25 -9.88 -4.71
CA ALA A 29 -14.12 -10.78 -3.96
C ALA A 29 -14.50 -12.07 -4.69
N LYS A 30 -14.21 -12.15 -5.99
CA LYS A 30 -14.60 -13.28 -6.84
C LYS A 30 -13.45 -14.21 -7.21
N VAL A 31 -12.28 -14.03 -6.61
CA VAL A 31 -11.17 -14.97 -6.85
C VAL A 31 -11.34 -16.21 -5.99
N SER A 32 -11.02 -17.36 -6.58
CA SER A 32 -11.06 -18.64 -5.89
C SER A 32 -10.00 -18.69 -4.78
N GLU A 33 -10.19 -19.59 -3.82
CA GLU A 33 -9.20 -19.84 -2.78
C GLU A 33 -7.86 -20.30 -3.36
N GLN A 34 -7.91 -21.04 -4.48
CA GLN A 34 -6.71 -21.48 -5.17
C GLN A 34 -5.93 -20.31 -5.77
N GLU A 35 -6.62 -19.34 -6.37
CA GLU A 35 -6.00 -18.13 -6.92
C GLU A 35 -5.41 -17.25 -5.81
N LYS A 36 -6.10 -17.14 -4.66
CA LYS A 36 -5.57 -16.46 -3.50
C LYS A 36 -4.29 -17.10 -2.98
N ALA A 37 -4.25 -18.42 -2.94
CA ALA A 37 -3.06 -19.16 -2.51
C ALA A 37 -1.88 -18.96 -3.46
N GLN A 38 -2.13 -18.97 -4.78
CA GLN A 38 -1.10 -18.68 -5.77
C GLN A 38 -0.58 -17.27 -5.66
N TRP A 39 -1.48 -16.31 -5.48
CA TRP A 39 -1.13 -14.91 -5.27
C TRP A 39 -0.23 -14.76 -4.04
N GLY A 40 -0.62 -15.37 -2.92
CA GLY A 40 0.15 -15.32 -1.69
C GLY A 40 1.55 -15.88 -1.85
N LYS A 41 1.68 -17.00 -2.53
CA LYS A 41 3.01 -17.61 -2.81
C LYS A 41 3.89 -16.70 -3.66
N LEU A 42 3.31 -16.05 -4.67
CA LEU A 42 4.04 -15.14 -5.54
C LEU A 42 4.59 -13.96 -4.75
N ILE A 43 3.75 -13.34 -3.94
CA ILE A 43 4.13 -12.18 -3.14
C ILE A 43 5.14 -12.57 -2.05
N GLU A 44 4.92 -13.68 -1.36
CA GLU A 44 5.83 -14.19 -0.34
C GLU A 44 7.22 -14.43 -0.92
N ARG A 45 7.27 -15.08 -2.08
CA ARG A 45 8.54 -15.33 -2.76
C ARG A 45 9.24 -14.03 -3.10
N TYR A 46 8.51 -13.01 -3.56
CA TYR A 46 9.08 -11.71 -3.86
C TYR A 46 9.61 -11.03 -2.59
N LEU A 47 8.82 -10.98 -1.52
CA LEU A 47 9.21 -10.31 -0.29
C LEU A 47 10.45 -10.94 0.35
N HIS A 48 10.54 -12.26 0.34
CA HIS A 48 11.68 -12.95 0.92
C HIS A 48 12.89 -13.00 0.00
N GLY A 49 12.67 -12.99 -1.32
CA GLY A 49 13.73 -13.07 -2.32
C GLY A 49 14.41 -11.76 -2.64
N SER A 50 13.77 -10.62 -2.37
CA SER A 50 14.31 -9.32 -2.73
C SER A 50 15.13 -8.74 -1.59
N LYS A 51 16.44 -8.62 -1.81
CA LYS A 51 17.38 -8.00 -0.86
C LYS A 51 17.34 -6.47 -0.92
N GLN A 52 16.69 -5.91 -1.93
CA GLN A 52 16.66 -4.47 -2.18
C GLN A 52 15.33 -3.83 -1.80
N LEU A 53 14.39 -4.61 -1.29
CA LEU A 53 13.09 -4.09 -0.87
C LEU A 53 13.26 -3.18 0.34
N ARG A 54 12.80 -1.92 0.21
CA ARG A 54 12.95 -0.89 1.25
C ARG A 54 11.65 -0.59 1.96
N ALA A 55 10.54 -0.62 1.23
CA ALA A 55 9.25 -0.23 1.76
C ALA A 55 8.13 -1.00 1.09
N VAL A 56 7.05 -1.21 1.83
CA VAL A 56 5.81 -1.78 1.30
C VAL A 56 4.70 -0.77 1.51
N PHE A 57 3.95 -0.49 0.45
CA PHE A 57 2.77 0.39 0.50
C PHE A 57 1.52 -0.46 0.39
N LEU A 58 0.59 -0.24 1.30
CA LEU A 58 -0.73 -0.87 1.26
C LEU A 58 -1.77 0.20 0.91
N LEU A 59 -2.47 0.01 -0.20
CA LEU A 59 -3.44 0.96 -0.70
C LEU A 59 -4.85 0.60 -0.21
N ILE A 60 -5.52 1.55 0.42
CA ILE A 60 -6.87 1.36 0.97
C ILE A 60 -7.75 2.52 0.52
N ASP A 61 -8.95 2.21 0.03
CA ASP A 61 -9.93 3.22 -0.36
C ASP A 61 -10.43 3.96 0.89
N ILE A 62 -10.19 5.28 0.96
CA ILE A 62 -10.51 6.09 2.13
C ILE A 62 -12.02 6.18 2.41
N ARG A 63 -12.87 5.91 1.42
CA ARG A 63 -14.32 6.04 1.57
C ARG A 63 -14.95 4.98 2.45
N HIS A 64 -14.26 3.86 2.65
CA HIS A 64 -14.82 2.69 3.32
C HIS A 64 -13.97 2.28 4.52
N ASP A 65 -14.62 1.62 5.47
CA ASP A 65 -13.86 0.94 6.51
C ASP A 65 -13.03 -0.18 5.88
N PRO A 66 -11.85 -0.49 6.44
CA PRO A 66 -11.03 -1.57 5.89
C PRO A 66 -11.80 -2.89 5.82
N SER A 67 -11.65 -3.58 4.70
CA SER A 67 -12.25 -4.89 4.53
C SER A 67 -11.50 -5.97 5.32
N ALA A 68 -12.11 -7.14 5.44
CA ALA A 68 -11.43 -8.30 6.03
C ALA A 68 -10.16 -8.67 5.24
N ASN A 69 -10.19 -8.51 3.91
CA ASN A 69 -9.02 -8.75 3.07
C ASN A 69 -7.91 -7.72 3.34
N ASP A 70 -8.26 -6.46 3.55
CA ASP A 70 -7.29 -5.41 3.90
C ASP A 70 -6.60 -5.75 5.23
N LYS A 71 -7.37 -6.16 6.23
CA LYS A 71 -6.83 -6.54 7.53
C LYS A 71 -5.92 -7.77 7.43
N MET A 72 -6.35 -8.75 6.69
CA MET A 72 -5.55 -9.96 6.45
C MET A 72 -4.23 -9.61 5.76
N MET A 73 -4.27 -8.75 4.75
CA MET A 73 -3.07 -8.33 4.03
C MET A 73 -2.13 -7.55 4.93
N TYR A 74 -2.66 -6.61 5.71
CA TYR A 74 -1.85 -5.85 6.66
C TYR A 74 -1.15 -6.78 7.65
N ASP A 75 -1.88 -7.69 8.26
CA ASP A 75 -1.33 -8.63 9.24
C ASP A 75 -0.26 -9.52 8.60
N TRP A 76 -0.50 -9.98 7.37
CA TRP A 76 0.44 -10.81 6.65
C TRP A 76 1.75 -10.07 6.35
N ILE A 77 1.66 -8.80 5.92
CA ILE A 77 2.86 -7.98 5.65
C ILE A 77 3.67 -7.79 6.94
N VAL A 78 2.99 -7.51 8.06
CA VAL A 78 3.64 -7.36 9.37
C VAL A 78 4.32 -8.67 9.78
N ASP A 79 3.67 -9.80 9.56
CA ASP A 79 4.23 -11.12 9.87
C ASP A 79 5.49 -11.42 9.03
N GLN A 80 5.60 -10.84 7.85
CA GLN A 80 6.79 -10.96 7.01
C GLN A 80 7.94 -10.05 7.47
N GLY A 81 7.73 -9.25 8.49
CA GLY A 81 8.77 -8.37 9.05
C GLY A 81 8.75 -6.94 8.52
N PHE A 82 7.71 -6.54 7.80
CA PHE A 82 7.58 -5.19 7.27
C PHE A 82 6.53 -4.40 8.03
N ASN A 83 6.72 -3.08 8.12
CA ASN A 83 5.69 -2.17 8.61
C ASN A 83 5.19 -1.36 7.40
N PRO A 84 4.04 -1.71 6.81
CA PRO A 84 3.60 -1.04 5.60
C PRO A 84 3.18 0.40 5.85
N ILE A 85 3.42 1.23 4.84
CA ILE A 85 2.90 2.59 4.78
C ILE A 85 1.51 2.51 4.17
N ILE A 86 0.51 3.10 4.81
CA ILE A 86 -0.86 3.05 4.33
C ILE A 86 -1.13 4.26 3.45
N ILE A 87 -1.52 4.02 2.22
CA ILE A 87 -1.98 5.07 1.31
C ILE A 87 -3.51 4.99 1.24
N ALA A 88 -4.17 5.99 1.81
CA ALA A 88 -5.63 6.08 1.79
C ALA A 88 -6.06 6.78 0.51
N THR A 89 -6.46 6.00 -0.48
CA THR A 89 -6.72 6.44 -1.85
C THR A 89 -8.10 7.05 -2.03
N LYS A 90 -8.30 7.70 -3.18
CA LYS A 90 -9.58 8.29 -3.62
C LYS A 90 -10.05 9.42 -2.70
N LEU A 91 -9.10 10.18 -2.19
CA LEU A 91 -9.38 11.31 -1.30
C LEU A 91 -10.36 12.32 -1.90
N ASP A 92 -10.30 12.52 -3.22
CA ASP A 92 -11.19 13.43 -3.96
C ASP A 92 -12.66 13.01 -3.90
N LYS A 93 -12.95 11.75 -3.60
CA LYS A 93 -14.31 11.21 -3.49
C LYS A 93 -14.90 11.36 -2.08
N LEU A 94 -14.16 11.93 -1.15
CA LEU A 94 -14.57 12.08 0.24
C LEU A 94 -14.69 13.56 0.61
N LYS A 95 -15.72 13.91 1.37
CA LYS A 95 -15.86 15.27 1.89
C LYS A 95 -14.73 15.57 2.87
N ARG A 96 -14.18 16.77 2.76
CA ARG A 96 -13.06 17.23 3.60
C ARG A 96 -13.33 17.04 5.10
N SER A 97 -14.56 17.29 5.52
CA SER A 97 -14.99 17.12 6.92
C SER A 97 -14.96 15.67 7.40
N GLN A 98 -14.93 14.70 6.50
CA GLN A 98 -14.92 13.27 6.82
C GLN A 98 -13.53 12.65 6.84
N VAL A 99 -12.50 13.36 6.38
CA VAL A 99 -11.15 12.78 6.18
C VAL A 99 -10.57 12.27 7.50
N GLN A 100 -10.59 13.09 8.55
CA GLN A 100 -10.01 12.69 9.85
C GLN A 100 -10.73 11.48 10.45
N LYS A 101 -12.04 11.44 10.32
CA LYS A 101 -12.86 10.31 10.77
C LYS A 101 -12.48 9.03 10.05
N GLN A 102 -12.31 9.09 8.73
CA GLN A 102 -11.98 7.92 7.92
C GLN A 102 -10.53 7.45 8.15
N VAL A 103 -9.60 8.38 8.31
CA VAL A 103 -8.22 8.01 8.69
C VAL A 103 -8.22 7.26 10.03
N LYS A 104 -8.97 7.74 11.00
CA LYS A 104 -9.12 7.07 12.30
C LYS A 104 -9.77 5.68 12.14
N ALA A 105 -10.79 5.56 11.29
CA ALA A 105 -11.44 4.28 11.02
C ALA A 105 -10.47 3.26 10.41
N ILE A 106 -9.60 3.70 9.51
CA ILE A 106 -8.57 2.84 8.93
C ILE A 106 -7.59 2.38 10.01
N LYS A 107 -7.09 3.29 10.83
CA LYS A 107 -6.17 2.97 11.91
C LYS A 107 -6.77 1.95 12.89
N THR A 108 -8.01 2.16 13.26
CA THR A 108 -8.72 1.28 14.20
C THR A 108 -9.05 -0.07 13.55
N GLY A 109 -9.57 -0.05 12.33
CA GLY A 109 -9.99 -1.27 11.62
C GLY A 109 -8.83 -2.21 11.29
N LEU A 110 -7.68 -1.66 10.95
CA LEU A 110 -6.48 -2.46 10.69
C LEU A 110 -5.69 -2.77 11.96
N LYS A 111 -6.00 -2.11 13.07
CA LYS A 111 -5.22 -2.19 14.32
C LYS A 111 -3.75 -1.92 14.04
N LEU A 112 -3.48 -0.75 13.43
CA LEU A 112 -2.14 -0.38 13.02
C LEU A 112 -1.18 -0.32 14.21
N LEU A 113 0.04 -0.78 13.99
CA LEU A 113 1.12 -0.64 14.95
C LEU A 113 1.39 0.85 15.24
N PRO A 114 1.79 1.21 16.46
CA PRO A 114 2.12 2.60 16.78
C PRO A 114 3.17 3.16 15.82
N GLY A 115 2.97 4.39 15.39
CA GLY A 115 3.90 5.05 14.47
C GLY A 115 3.69 4.73 12.99
N THR A 116 2.71 3.89 12.65
CA THR A 116 2.40 3.59 11.25
C THR A 116 1.89 4.83 10.53
N VAL A 117 2.50 5.13 9.38
CA VAL A 117 2.14 6.30 8.58
C VAL A 117 0.91 6.00 7.72
N VAL A 118 -0.06 6.91 7.75
CA VAL A 118 -1.25 6.88 6.87
C VAL A 118 -1.28 8.18 6.09
N ILE A 119 -1.24 8.10 4.77
CA ILE A 119 -1.23 9.28 3.89
C ILE A 119 -2.49 9.27 3.03
N PRO A 120 -3.43 10.19 3.25
CA PRO A 120 -4.54 10.40 2.32
C PRO A 120 -4.03 10.89 0.97
N PHE A 121 -4.56 10.32 -0.11
CA PHE A 121 -4.05 10.55 -1.46
C PHE A 121 -5.17 10.54 -2.49
N SER A 122 -5.04 11.44 -3.48
CA SER A 122 -5.89 11.46 -4.68
C SER A 122 -5.03 11.44 -5.94
N ALA A 123 -5.24 10.45 -6.79
CA ALA A 123 -4.61 10.41 -8.10
C ALA A 123 -5.16 11.51 -9.03
N GLU A 124 -6.43 11.91 -8.83
CA GLU A 124 -7.10 12.94 -9.64
C GLU A 124 -6.56 14.34 -9.34
N THR A 125 -6.51 14.73 -8.07
CA THR A 125 -6.09 16.07 -7.64
C THR A 125 -4.61 16.17 -7.34
N LYS A 126 -3.92 15.05 -7.24
CA LYS A 126 -2.52 14.94 -6.80
C LYS A 126 -2.29 15.32 -5.33
N GLN A 127 -3.36 15.53 -4.55
CA GLN A 127 -3.22 15.78 -3.12
C GLN A 127 -2.57 14.58 -2.43
N GLY A 128 -1.58 14.84 -1.58
CA GLY A 128 -0.81 13.80 -0.88
C GLY A 128 0.41 13.31 -1.63
N ARG A 129 0.56 13.64 -2.91
CA ARG A 129 1.71 13.17 -3.72
C ARG A 129 3.04 13.64 -3.15
N ASP A 130 3.13 14.92 -2.81
CA ASP A 130 4.38 15.51 -2.29
C ASP A 130 4.75 14.90 -0.94
N GLU A 131 3.76 14.59 -0.11
CA GLU A 131 3.97 13.93 1.18
C GLU A 131 4.54 12.52 0.98
N ILE A 132 4.03 11.77 0.01
CA ILE A 132 4.54 10.44 -0.32
C ILE A 132 5.99 10.53 -0.81
N TRP A 133 6.27 11.43 -1.76
CA TRP A 133 7.63 11.59 -2.30
C TRP A 133 8.60 12.06 -1.24
N ASN A 134 8.17 12.97 -0.38
CA ASN A 134 9.01 13.46 0.72
C ASN A 134 9.37 12.30 1.67
N LEU A 135 8.41 11.45 1.99
CA LEU A 135 8.65 10.26 2.82
C LEU A 135 9.65 9.31 2.14
N VAL A 136 9.47 9.04 0.86
CA VAL A 136 10.36 8.17 0.09
C VAL A 136 11.78 8.75 0.07
N ASP A 137 11.92 10.04 -0.23
CA ASP A 137 13.21 10.69 -0.32
C ASP A 137 13.95 10.70 1.02
N THR A 138 13.27 11.02 2.11
CA THR A 138 13.90 11.15 3.42
C THR A 138 14.17 9.81 4.09
N GLU A 139 13.20 8.89 4.05
CA GLU A 139 13.28 7.63 4.82
C GLU A 139 13.98 6.51 4.04
N PHE A 140 13.89 6.50 2.72
CA PHE A 140 14.37 5.37 1.92
C PHE A 140 15.52 5.71 0.98
N LEU A 141 15.59 6.93 0.46
CA LEU A 141 16.65 7.37 -0.45
C LEU A 141 17.72 8.23 0.22
N GLY A 142 17.53 8.59 1.50
CA GLY A 142 18.50 9.38 2.24
C GLY A 142 18.67 10.82 1.76
N LYS A 143 17.70 11.36 1.02
CA LYS A 143 17.71 12.73 0.55
C LYS A 143 17.13 13.67 1.61
N GLY A 144 17.58 14.92 1.63
CA GLY A 144 17.02 15.94 2.51
C GLY A 144 17.56 15.93 3.95
N THR A 145 18.62 15.18 4.21
CA THR A 145 19.34 15.20 5.49
C THR A 145 20.52 16.16 5.49
N GLU A 146 20.68 16.92 4.42
CA GLU A 146 21.67 18.00 4.40
C GLU A 146 21.08 19.21 5.12
N GLU A 147 21.54 19.43 6.31
CA GLU A 147 21.44 20.73 6.95
C GLU A 147 22.54 21.65 6.39
#